data_a43b6b0dd633cf02a6b80ef514f32212
#
_entry.id   a43b6b0dd633cf02a6b80ef514f32212
#
_cell.length_a   1.000
_cell.length_b   1.000
_cell.length_c   1.000
_cell.angle_alpha   90.00
_cell.angle_beta   90.00
_cell.angle_gamma   90.00
#
_symmetry.space_group_name_H-M   'P 1'
#
loop_
_entity.id
_entity.type
_entity.pdbx_description
1 polymer ?
#
loop_
_entity_poly.entity_id
_entity_poly.type
_entity_poly.pdbx_seq_one_letter_code
_entity_poly.pdbx_strand_id
1 'polypeptide(L)'
;MVQNRLLVIVLLSSLLIVSLALRHYSPEKDSFTGLCVRSGSISVLYNGTVAVAVERHLELGKIYTAEGRLRKTERGLWIDAFSVRLAEVTFPLESVDGAYWYSLDPVLLTPSRIRLAYPINASKGSLVNVEGLTYGSKFYPVKVVELGYLKEPENGMPYLLEGVVLYGGNPSVIWNGSEEFRVYLPHGLSLKPGIHVRVLGIARLYSTITLYVDSSEDVVVLGTAEKKPINLAKVGEVATGECLVVKATSRYLTLNCTNLRLYGFTARTGDTVRFEALRRKSSLLCMDCSVTKPREGLPNGICSFRDGSFARISGRVVWVKIYRNGFGIANVTNGTCSVLLKLPSRLNVSLTENESVTAYGFFTTYRGKPAFQVNSGDDLCSGRRC
;
A
#
# COMPACT_ATOMS: atom_id res chain seq x y z
N MET A 1 31.24 -81.24 -59.65
CA MET A 1 31.41 -80.91 -58.21
C MET A 1 32.18 -79.60 -57.94
N VAL A 2 33.08 -79.17 -58.82
CA VAL A 2 33.87 -77.96 -58.60
C VAL A 2 33.05 -76.63 -58.80
N GLN A 3 32.11 -76.63 -59.77
CA GLN A 3 31.31 -75.47 -60.14
C GLN A 3 30.39 -74.97 -59.03
N ASN A 4 29.82 -75.88 -58.19
CA ASN A 4 28.98 -75.50 -57.05
C ASN A 4 29.78 -74.88 -55.89
N ARG A 5 31.03 -75.25 -55.72
CA ARG A 5 31.90 -74.65 -54.70
C ARG A 5 32.31 -73.22 -55.01
N LEU A 6 32.54 -72.90 -56.31
CA LEU A 6 32.87 -71.54 -56.73
C LEU A 6 31.70 -70.58 -56.53
N LEU A 7 30.49 -71.04 -56.84
CA LEU A 7 29.26 -70.25 -56.67
C LEU A 7 28.95 -69.91 -55.15
N VAL A 8 29.23 -70.86 -54.28
CA VAL A 8 29.08 -70.64 -52.82
C VAL A 8 30.11 -69.64 -52.28
N ILE A 9 31.36 -69.71 -52.78
CA ILE A 9 32.44 -68.78 -52.37
C ILE A 9 32.09 -67.35 -52.83
N VAL A 10 31.63 -67.18 -54.07
CA VAL A 10 31.20 -65.84 -54.60
C VAL A 10 30.03 -65.30 -53.86
N LEU A 11 29.02 -66.10 -53.49
CA LEU A 11 27.90 -65.66 -52.68
C LEU A 11 28.31 -65.26 -51.24
N LEU A 12 29.20 -66.04 -50.61
CA LEU A 12 29.70 -65.72 -49.28
C LEU A 12 30.60 -64.44 -49.28
N SER A 13 31.43 -64.27 -50.28
CA SER A 13 32.23 -63.03 -50.40
C SER A 13 31.40 -61.80 -50.71
N SER A 14 30.34 -61.92 -51.54
CA SER A 14 29.41 -60.80 -51.80
C SER A 14 28.60 -60.44 -50.54
N LEU A 15 28.13 -61.41 -49.77
CA LEU A 15 27.47 -61.19 -48.45
C LEU A 15 28.40 -60.54 -47.46
N LEU A 16 29.66 -60.92 -47.44
CA LEU A 16 30.67 -60.35 -46.55
C LEU A 16 31.00 -58.89 -46.94
N ILE A 17 31.13 -58.58 -48.20
CA ILE A 17 31.32 -57.22 -48.73
C ILE A 17 30.11 -56.35 -48.45
N VAL A 18 28.89 -56.85 -48.64
CA VAL A 18 27.66 -56.14 -48.31
C VAL A 18 27.55 -55.89 -46.81
N SER A 19 27.91 -56.89 -45.98
CA SER A 19 27.87 -56.73 -44.51
C SER A 19 28.93 -55.76 -44.02
N LEU A 20 30.13 -55.74 -44.63
CA LEU A 20 31.19 -54.74 -44.34
C LEU A 20 30.77 -53.35 -44.82
N ALA A 21 30.20 -53.21 -45.99
CA ALA A 21 29.66 -51.96 -46.50
C ALA A 21 28.54 -51.41 -45.61
N LEU A 22 27.61 -52.29 -45.15
CA LEU A 22 26.58 -51.91 -44.20
C LEU A 22 27.13 -51.54 -42.82
N ARG A 23 28.27 -52.14 -42.37
CA ARG A 23 28.91 -51.74 -41.11
C ARG A 23 29.65 -50.41 -41.25
N HIS A 24 30.20 -50.04 -42.40
CA HIS A 24 30.80 -48.74 -42.67
C HIS A 24 29.77 -47.64 -42.96
N TYR A 25 28.51 -47.99 -43.21
CA TYR A 25 27.41 -47.06 -43.40
C TYR A 25 26.57 -46.89 -42.13
N SER A 26 27.27 -46.75 -40.97
CA SER A 26 26.54 -46.14 -39.86
C SER A 26 26.53 -44.63 -40.16
N PRO A 27 25.35 -44.04 -40.38
CA PRO A 27 25.29 -42.58 -40.56
C PRO A 27 25.91 -41.95 -39.30
N GLU A 28 26.85 -41.01 -39.47
CA GLU A 28 27.33 -40.21 -38.34
C GLU A 28 26.09 -39.71 -37.56
N LYS A 29 25.98 -40.21 -36.33
CA LYS A 29 24.88 -39.83 -35.42
C LYS A 29 25.33 -38.60 -34.66
N ASP A 30 24.89 -37.46 -35.16
CA ASP A 30 25.01 -36.23 -34.39
C ASP A 30 23.99 -36.18 -33.29
N SER A 31 24.36 -35.62 -32.16
CA SER A 31 23.47 -35.37 -31.05
C SER A 31 23.56 -33.92 -30.59
N PHE A 32 22.44 -33.29 -30.43
CA PHE A 32 22.39 -31.91 -29.94
C PHE A 32 21.39 -31.80 -28.77
N THR A 33 21.86 -31.29 -27.63
CA THR A 33 21.05 -30.99 -26.46
C THR A 33 20.89 -29.48 -26.30
N GLY A 34 19.65 -29.00 -26.15
CA GLY A 34 19.38 -27.59 -26.00
C GLY A 34 17.99 -27.30 -25.44
N LEU A 35 17.81 -26.08 -25.00
CA LEU A 35 16.55 -25.51 -24.55
C LEU A 35 15.69 -25.14 -25.77
N CYS A 36 14.42 -25.52 -25.78
CA CYS A 36 13.48 -25.10 -26.82
C CYS A 36 13.14 -23.62 -26.64
N VAL A 37 13.73 -22.77 -27.49
CA VAL A 37 13.53 -21.30 -27.47
C VAL A 37 12.51 -20.81 -28.50
N ARG A 38 12.08 -21.68 -29.38
CA ARG A 38 11.00 -21.46 -30.34
C ARG A 38 10.23 -22.75 -30.57
N SER A 39 8.91 -22.70 -30.44
CA SER A 39 8.00 -23.82 -30.65
C SER A 39 7.19 -23.59 -31.93
N GLY A 40 6.92 -24.64 -32.69
CA GLY A 40 6.13 -24.63 -33.92
C GLY A 40 6.33 -25.91 -34.70
N SER A 41 5.90 -25.94 -35.97
CA SER A 41 6.21 -27.07 -36.90
C SER A 41 7.73 -27.28 -37.02
N ILE A 42 8.47 -26.18 -36.91
CA ILE A 42 9.92 -26.15 -36.77
C ILE A 42 10.22 -25.52 -35.41
N SER A 43 10.80 -26.30 -34.52
CA SER A 43 11.29 -25.82 -33.22
C SER A 43 12.76 -25.48 -33.28
N VAL A 44 13.23 -24.63 -32.38
CA VAL A 44 14.66 -24.24 -32.26
C VAL A 44 15.15 -24.62 -30.87
N LEU A 45 16.20 -25.44 -30.84
CA LEU A 45 16.94 -25.80 -29.65
C LEU A 45 18.19 -24.92 -29.54
N TYR A 46 18.45 -24.37 -28.33
CA TYR A 46 19.60 -23.49 -28.07
C TYR A 46 20.31 -23.92 -26.77
N ASN A 47 21.64 -23.96 -26.81
CA ASN A 47 22.49 -24.41 -25.70
C ASN A 47 23.36 -23.30 -25.08
N GLY A 48 23.06 -22.05 -25.40
CA GLY A 48 23.84 -20.88 -24.95
C GLY A 48 24.85 -20.36 -26.02
N THR A 49 25.26 -21.21 -26.97
CA THR A 49 26.21 -20.84 -28.02
C THR A 49 25.67 -21.09 -29.43
N VAL A 50 24.97 -22.20 -29.64
CA VAL A 50 24.49 -22.64 -30.94
C VAL A 50 23.01 -22.88 -30.91
N ALA A 51 22.32 -22.44 -31.96
CA ALA A 51 20.90 -22.72 -32.19
C ALA A 51 20.76 -23.72 -33.35
N VAL A 52 19.94 -24.77 -33.13
CA VAL A 52 19.66 -25.83 -34.08
C VAL A 52 18.16 -25.98 -34.31
N ALA A 53 17.74 -25.93 -35.55
CA ALA A 53 16.35 -26.15 -35.93
C ALA A 53 16.05 -27.65 -36.06
N VAL A 54 14.83 -28.03 -35.59
CA VAL A 54 14.31 -29.40 -35.63
C VAL A 54 12.89 -29.35 -36.20
N GLU A 55 12.59 -30.18 -37.21
CA GLU A 55 11.27 -30.29 -37.80
C GLU A 55 10.35 -31.16 -36.92
N ARG A 56 10.06 -30.66 -35.73
CA ARG A 56 9.13 -31.25 -34.76
C ARG A 56 8.54 -30.16 -33.90
N HIS A 57 7.30 -30.36 -33.46
CA HIS A 57 6.69 -29.51 -32.46
C HIS A 57 7.22 -29.91 -31.08
N LEU A 58 7.92 -28.98 -30.40
CA LEU A 58 8.48 -29.15 -29.06
C LEU A 58 7.90 -28.09 -28.12
N GLU A 59 7.77 -28.43 -26.86
CA GLU A 59 7.29 -27.49 -25.84
C GLU A 59 8.35 -26.41 -25.55
N LEU A 60 7.94 -25.15 -25.57
CA LEU A 60 8.77 -24.00 -25.23
C LEU A 60 9.29 -24.12 -23.79
N GLY A 61 10.57 -23.83 -23.57
CA GLY A 61 11.16 -23.84 -22.25
C GLY A 61 11.54 -25.21 -21.71
N LYS A 62 11.32 -26.29 -22.50
CA LYS A 62 11.79 -27.64 -22.15
C LYS A 62 13.14 -27.93 -22.84
N ILE A 63 13.91 -28.79 -22.22
CA ILE A 63 15.23 -29.22 -22.73
C ILE A 63 15.06 -30.54 -23.45
N TYR A 64 15.61 -30.61 -24.64
CA TYR A 64 15.53 -31.79 -25.50
C TYR A 64 16.93 -32.17 -26.01
N THR A 65 17.15 -33.47 -26.14
CA THR A 65 18.23 -34.03 -26.97
C THR A 65 17.62 -34.54 -28.26
N ALA A 66 18.09 -34.00 -29.37
CA ALA A 66 17.79 -34.45 -30.72
C ALA A 66 18.96 -35.26 -31.28
N GLU A 67 18.68 -36.48 -31.75
CA GLU A 67 19.65 -37.36 -32.41
C GLU A 67 19.28 -37.48 -33.88
N GLY A 68 20.23 -37.23 -34.78
CA GLY A 68 19.94 -37.17 -36.19
C GLY A 68 21.16 -36.86 -37.02
N ARG A 69 20.96 -36.30 -38.19
CA ARG A 69 22.00 -35.80 -39.09
C ARG A 69 22.02 -34.27 -39.06
N LEU A 70 23.13 -33.69 -38.60
CA LEU A 70 23.29 -32.23 -38.56
C LEU A 70 23.62 -31.72 -39.99
N ARG A 71 22.94 -30.67 -40.41
CA ARG A 71 23.16 -30.00 -41.70
C ARG A 71 23.29 -28.49 -41.49
N LYS A 72 24.19 -27.87 -42.24
CA LYS A 72 24.26 -26.41 -42.34
C LYS A 72 23.44 -25.97 -43.54
N THR A 73 22.49 -25.08 -43.33
CA THR A 73 21.65 -24.49 -44.36
C THR A 73 21.89 -22.98 -44.44
N GLU A 74 21.38 -22.31 -45.46
CA GLU A 74 21.42 -20.85 -45.56
C GLU A 74 20.71 -20.16 -44.37
N ARG A 75 19.77 -20.86 -43.71
CA ARG A 75 19.00 -20.37 -42.56
C ARG A 75 19.58 -20.75 -41.18
N GLY A 76 20.77 -21.39 -41.17
CA GLY A 76 21.45 -21.84 -39.96
C GLY A 76 21.63 -23.36 -39.86
N LEU A 77 21.92 -23.84 -38.66
CA LEU A 77 22.05 -25.27 -38.39
C LEU A 77 20.72 -25.95 -38.27
N TRP A 78 20.61 -27.15 -38.77
CA TRP A 78 19.42 -27.96 -38.82
C TRP A 78 19.76 -29.41 -38.50
N ILE A 79 18.94 -30.10 -37.71
CA ILE A 79 19.10 -31.51 -37.45
C ILE A 79 17.88 -32.30 -38.00
N ASP A 80 18.15 -33.20 -38.91
CA ASP A 80 17.16 -34.20 -39.40
C ASP A 80 17.04 -35.30 -38.32
N ALA A 81 16.20 -35.02 -37.31
CA ALA A 81 16.13 -35.86 -36.14
C ALA A 81 15.28 -37.10 -36.38
N PHE A 82 15.84 -38.28 -36.16
CA PHE A 82 15.11 -39.52 -36.05
C PHE A 82 14.60 -39.79 -34.64
N SER A 83 15.28 -39.21 -33.62
CA SER A 83 14.83 -39.28 -32.23
C SER A 83 14.92 -37.90 -31.57
N VAL A 84 13.90 -37.54 -30.76
CA VAL A 84 13.89 -36.39 -29.88
C VAL A 84 13.29 -36.79 -28.56
N ARG A 85 14.01 -36.53 -27.47
CA ARG A 85 13.60 -36.88 -26.10
C ARG A 85 13.84 -35.72 -25.15
N LEU A 86 13.04 -35.64 -24.07
CA LEU A 86 13.34 -34.75 -22.96
C LEU A 86 14.71 -35.10 -22.35
N ALA A 87 15.43 -34.09 -21.96
CA ALA A 87 16.78 -34.23 -21.39
C ALA A 87 16.97 -33.29 -20.20
N GLU A 88 18.01 -33.57 -19.43
CA GLU A 88 18.49 -32.68 -18.38
C GLU A 88 19.43 -31.62 -18.95
N VAL A 89 19.69 -30.58 -18.17
CA VAL A 89 20.65 -29.52 -18.52
C VAL A 89 22.07 -30.09 -18.56
N THR A 90 22.73 -29.98 -19.72
CA THR A 90 24.13 -30.38 -19.93
C THR A 90 25.02 -29.21 -20.36
N PHE A 91 24.49 -27.99 -20.36
CA PHE A 91 25.15 -26.78 -20.77
C PHE A 91 25.07 -25.72 -19.67
N PRO A 92 25.99 -24.72 -19.64
CA PRO A 92 25.96 -23.68 -18.63
C PRO A 92 24.71 -22.78 -18.78
N LEU A 93 24.10 -22.45 -17.65
CA LEU A 93 23.00 -21.48 -17.56
C LEU A 93 23.53 -20.15 -17.03
N GLU A 94 22.93 -19.07 -17.50
CA GLU A 94 23.10 -17.74 -16.93
C GLU A 94 22.23 -17.64 -15.67
N SER A 95 22.72 -16.99 -14.60
CA SER A 95 21.96 -16.72 -13.38
C SER A 95 21.67 -15.23 -13.28
N VAL A 96 20.42 -14.89 -13.01
CA VAL A 96 19.92 -13.52 -12.87
C VAL A 96 19.08 -13.37 -11.62
N ASP A 97 19.43 -12.37 -10.81
CA ASP A 97 18.62 -11.93 -9.67
C ASP A 97 17.75 -10.74 -10.04
N GLY A 98 16.50 -10.72 -9.56
CA GLY A 98 15.60 -9.60 -9.80
C GLY A 98 14.25 -9.79 -9.14
N ALA A 99 13.41 -8.77 -9.19
CA ALA A 99 12.02 -8.89 -8.74
C ALA A 99 11.12 -9.29 -9.91
N TYR A 100 10.35 -10.35 -9.73
CA TYR A 100 9.40 -10.79 -10.73
C TYR A 100 8.21 -9.85 -10.83
N TRP A 101 7.95 -9.32 -12.02
CA TRP A 101 6.81 -8.44 -12.27
C TRP A 101 6.04 -8.90 -13.50
N TYR A 102 4.72 -8.92 -13.37
CA TYR A 102 3.83 -9.30 -14.44
C TYR A 102 2.64 -8.32 -14.51
N SER A 103 2.54 -7.61 -15.61
CA SER A 103 1.36 -6.79 -15.93
C SER A 103 0.85 -7.12 -17.34
N LEU A 104 1.59 -6.79 -18.39
CA LEU A 104 1.34 -7.18 -19.78
C LEU A 104 2.30 -8.30 -20.20
N ASP A 105 3.60 -8.11 -19.91
CA ASP A 105 4.67 -9.07 -20.19
C ASP A 105 5.36 -9.46 -18.88
N PRO A 106 5.82 -10.72 -18.74
CA PRO A 106 6.62 -11.14 -17.61
C PRO A 106 8.03 -10.57 -17.73
N VAL A 107 8.50 -9.93 -16.64
CA VAL A 107 9.83 -9.31 -16.57
C VAL A 107 10.48 -9.57 -15.22
N LEU A 108 11.81 -9.52 -15.20
CA LEU A 108 12.59 -9.31 -13.98
C LEU A 108 12.98 -7.83 -13.93
N LEU A 109 12.62 -7.19 -12.83
CA LEU A 109 13.06 -5.85 -12.49
C LEU A 109 14.39 -5.98 -11.76
N THR A 110 15.41 -5.49 -12.39
CA THR A 110 16.80 -5.40 -11.95
C THR A 110 17.23 -3.96 -12.25
N PRO A 111 18.48 -3.54 -12.05
CA PRO A 111 18.95 -2.26 -12.60
C PRO A 111 18.64 -2.09 -14.09
N SER A 112 18.61 -3.21 -14.85
CA SER A 112 18.17 -3.29 -16.26
C SER A 112 16.95 -4.24 -16.33
N ARG A 113 15.84 -3.79 -16.93
CA ARG A 113 14.64 -4.60 -17.11
C ARG A 113 14.90 -5.76 -18.08
N ILE A 114 14.71 -7.03 -17.63
CA ILE A 114 14.90 -8.23 -18.42
C ILE A 114 13.54 -8.82 -18.77
N ARG A 115 13.25 -8.99 -20.07
CA ARG A 115 12.01 -9.63 -20.53
C ARG A 115 12.15 -11.14 -20.48
N LEU A 116 11.18 -11.80 -19.83
CA LEU A 116 11.09 -13.25 -19.83
C LEU A 116 10.35 -13.74 -21.07
N ALA A 117 10.69 -14.92 -21.54
CA ALA A 117 10.02 -15.53 -22.69
C ALA A 117 8.60 -16.01 -22.35
N TYR A 118 8.36 -16.38 -21.10
CA TYR A 118 7.09 -16.86 -20.55
C TYR A 118 7.02 -16.57 -19.03
N PRO A 119 5.81 -16.58 -18.45
CA PRO A 119 5.64 -16.43 -17.01
C PRO A 119 6.34 -17.54 -16.22
N ILE A 120 6.84 -17.20 -15.04
CA ILE A 120 7.46 -18.14 -14.11
C ILE A 120 6.50 -18.44 -12.93
N ASN A 121 6.72 -19.55 -12.26
CA ASN A 121 5.99 -19.90 -11.05
C ASN A 121 6.63 -19.19 -9.84
N ALA A 122 6.32 -17.92 -9.70
CA ALA A 122 6.74 -17.09 -8.57
C ALA A 122 5.67 -16.03 -8.28
N SER A 123 5.63 -15.53 -7.07
CA SER A 123 4.69 -14.49 -6.66
C SER A 123 5.07 -13.15 -7.31
N LYS A 124 4.08 -12.41 -7.83
CA LYS A 124 4.30 -11.06 -8.36
C LYS A 124 4.94 -10.18 -7.29
N GLY A 125 6.02 -9.49 -7.66
CA GLY A 125 6.77 -8.60 -6.76
C GLY A 125 7.82 -9.29 -5.90
N SER A 126 7.89 -10.64 -5.87
CA SER A 126 8.92 -11.35 -5.12
C SER A 126 10.30 -11.24 -5.80
N LEU A 127 11.33 -11.23 -4.98
CA LEU A 127 12.70 -11.43 -5.43
C LEU A 127 12.87 -12.88 -5.84
N VAL A 128 13.52 -13.09 -6.97
CA VAL A 128 13.80 -14.41 -7.51
C VAL A 128 15.23 -14.49 -8.01
N ASN A 129 15.84 -15.67 -7.85
CA ASN A 129 17.00 -16.08 -8.62
C ASN A 129 16.53 -16.97 -9.76
N VAL A 130 16.89 -16.64 -10.98
CA VAL A 130 16.45 -17.35 -12.19
C VAL A 130 17.67 -17.80 -12.98
N GLU A 131 17.81 -19.11 -13.18
CA GLU A 131 18.77 -19.69 -14.09
C GLU A 131 18.12 -19.97 -15.44
N GLY A 132 18.79 -19.61 -16.55
CA GLY A 132 18.25 -19.78 -17.89
C GLY A 132 19.22 -19.39 -18.99
N LEU A 133 18.71 -19.09 -20.17
CA LEU A 133 19.49 -18.65 -21.34
C LEU A 133 18.87 -17.40 -21.97
N THR A 134 19.73 -16.49 -22.40
CA THR A 134 19.33 -15.34 -23.23
C THR A 134 19.35 -15.76 -24.70
N TYR A 135 18.19 -15.64 -25.39
CA TYR A 135 18.09 -15.84 -26.82
C TYR A 135 17.32 -14.70 -27.48
N GLY A 136 17.96 -14.00 -28.40
CA GLY A 136 17.44 -12.77 -28.96
C GLY A 136 17.29 -11.68 -27.88
N SER A 137 16.10 -11.13 -27.71
CA SER A 137 15.81 -10.08 -26.73
C SER A 137 15.10 -10.61 -25.46
N LYS A 138 15.00 -11.93 -25.27
CA LYS A 138 14.29 -12.55 -24.17
C LYS A 138 15.16 -13.51 -23.39
N PHE A 139 14.91 -13.58 -22.09
CA PHE A 139 15.50 -14.58 -21.19
C PHE A 139 14.51 -15.75 -21.06
N TYR A 140 15.02 -16.96 -21.21
CA TYR A 140 14.28 -18.22 -21.15
C TYR A 140 14.57 -18.91 -19.82
N PRO A 141 13.69 -18.80 -18.83
CA PRO A 141 13.89 -19.39 -17.50
C PRO A 141 13.90 -20.93 -17.57
N VAL A 142 14.80 -21.56 -16.82
CA VAL A 142 14.89 -23.02 -16.67
C VAL A 142 14.65 -23.44 -15.23
N LYS A 143 15.31 -22.74 -14.29
CA LYS A 143 15.11 -22.91 -12.86
C LYS A 143 14.75 -21.58 -12.22
N VAL A 144 13.91 -21.62 -11.21
CA VAL A 144 13.46 -20.44 -10.46
C VAL A 144 13.49 -20.75 -8.99
N VAL A 145 14.11 -19.86 -8.22
CA VAL A 145 14.12 -19.89 -6.76
C VAL A 145 13.52 -18.58 -6.26
N GLU A 146 12.40 -18.66 -5.54
CA GLU A 146 11.76 -17.49 -4.94
C GLU A 146 12.44 -17.17 -3.59
N LEU A 147 12.83 -15.90 -3.40
CA LEU A 147 13.56 -15.41 -2.22
C LEU A 147 12.68 -14.58 -1.29
N GLY A 148 11.42 -14.31 -1.68
CA GLY A 148 10.45 -13.50 -0.94
C GLY A 148 10.42 -12.04 -1.38
N TYR A 149 9.87 -11.14 -0.54
CA TYR A 149 9.72 -9.73 -0.87
C TYR A 149 10.84 -8.88 -0.27
N LEU A 150 11.09 -7.70 -0.88
CA LEU A 150 11.97 -6.69 -0.32
C LEU A 150 11.50 -6.28 1.09
N LYS A 151 12.42 -6.20 2.04
CA LYS A 151 12.15 -5.75 3.41
C LYS A 151 12.00 -4.24 3.51
N GLU A 152 12.71 -3.51 2.66
CA GLU A 152 12.69 -2.05 2.57
C GLU A 152 12.42 -1.61 1.13
N PRO A 153 11.75 -0.46 0.93
CA PRO A 153 11.45 0.02 -0.41
C PRO A 153 12.72 0.49 -1.12
N GLU A 154 12.91 0.03 -2.36
CA GLU A 154 13.99 0.45 -3.25
C GLU A 154 13.43 1.16 -4.49
N ASN A 155 14.15 2.17 -4.98
CA ASN A 155 13.68 2.99 -6.10
C ASN A 155 13.53 2.17 -7.39
N GLY A 156 12.33 2.09 -7.92
CA GLY A 156 11.99 1.35 -9.14
C GLY A 156 11.71 -0.13 -8.93
N MET A 157 11.75 -0.62 -7.69
CA MET A 157 11.51 -2.02 -7.35
C MET A 157 10.11 -2.23 -6.77
N PRO A 158 9.52 -3.43 -6.91
CA PRO A 158 8.27 -3.77 -6.24
C PRO A 158 8.45 -3.79 -4.72
N TYR A 159 7.47 -3.25 -4.03
CA TYR A 159 7.43 -3.29 -2.57
C TYR A 159 6.04 -3.68 -2.09
N LEU A 160 5.99 -4.61 -1.15
CA LEU A 160 4.77 -5.08 -0.50
C LEU A 160 4.58 -4.30 0.79
N LEU A 161 3.68 -3.31 0.76
CA LEU A 161 3.34 -2.46 1.89
C LEU A 161 2.15 -3.06 2.65
N GLU A 162 2.25 -3.18 3.97
CA GLU A 162 1.13 -3.44 4.85
C GLU A 162 0.95 -2.28 5.82
N GLY A 163 -0.30 -1.83 6.02
CA GLY A 163 -0.54 -0.69 6.90
C GLY A 163 -1.98 -0.20 6.90
N VAL A 164 -2.22 0.87 7.67
CA VAL A 164 -3.53 1.50 7.84
C VAL A 164 -3.65 2.77 7.00
N VAL A 165 -4.74 2.92 6.30
CA VAL A 165 -5.06 4.11 5.52
C VAL A 165 -5.37 5.28 6.45
N LEU A 166 -4.50 6.29 6.49
CA LEU A 166 -4.72 7.53 7.24
C LEU A 166 -5.56 8.55 6.47
N TYR A 167 -5.31 8.65 5.15
CA TYR A 167 -6.04 9.55 4.26
C TYR A 167 -6.45 8.78 3.02
N GLY A 168 -7.74 8.82 2.72
CA GLY A 168 -8.28 8.29 1.46
C GLY A 168 -8.02 9.23 0.30
N GLY A 169 -8.42 8.78 -0.91
CA GLY A 169 -8.22 9.53 -2.15
C GLY A 169 -7.14 8.92 -3.03
N ASN A 170 -6.70 9.67 -4.04
CA ASN A 170 -5.62 9.26 -4.93
C ASN A 170 -4.66 10.46 -5.16
N PRO A 171 -3.48 10.48 -4.52
CA PRO A 171 -2.92 9.37 -3.72
C PRO A 171 -3.61 9.19 -2.37
N SER A 172 -3.70 7.94 -1.93
CA SER A 172 -3.98 7.58 -0.54
C SER A 172 -2.69 7.70 0.30
N VAL A 173 -2.84 7.90 1.62
CA VAL A 173 -1.70 7.85 2.56
C VAL A 173 -1.87 6.68 3.50
N ILE A 174 -0.90 5.76 3.52
CA ILE A 174 -0.88 4.55 4.34
C ILE A 174 0.24 4.65 5.36
N TRP A 175 -0.05 4.28 6.59
CA TRP A 175 0.88 4.19 7.72
C TRP A 175 1.26 2.73 7.98
N ASN A 176 2.54 2.39 7.89
CA ASN A 176 3.04 1.02 8.11
C ASN A 176 3.45 0.71 9.56
N GLY A 177 3.21 1.65 10.48
CA GLY A 177 3.67 1.56 11.88
C GLY A 177 4.87 2.46 12.19
N SER A 178 5.65 2.88 11.18
CA SER A 178 6.83 3.72 11.33
C SER A 178 6.79 5.01 10.48
N GLU A 179 6.29 4.90 9.24
CA GLU A 179 6.29 6.01 8.28
C GLU A 179 5.06 6.03 7.36
N GLU A 180 4.88 7.14 6.67
CA GLU A 180 3.77 7.38 5.75
C GLU A 180 4.21 7.12 4.30
N PHE A 181 3.42 6.31 3.59
CA PHE A 181 3.57 6.04 2.17
C PHE A 181 2.47 6.73 1.39
N ARG A 182 2.82 7.40 0.30
CA ARG A 182 1.85 7.84 -0.70
C ARG A 182 1.59 6.71 -1.68
N VAL A 183 0.35 6.36 -1.90
CA VAL A 183 -0.03 5.24 -2.75
C VAL A 183 -0.96 5.73 -3.85
N TYR A 184 -0.47 5.68 -5.09
CA TYR A 184 -1.28 5.93 -6.27
C TYR A 184 -1.98 4.65 -6.67
N LEU A 185 -3.30 4.68 -6.61
CA LEU A 185 -4.17 3.55 -6.88
C LEU A 185 -4.61 3.52 -8.36
N PRO A 186 -4.96 2.35 -8.89
CA PRO A 186 -5.59 2.24 -10.20
C PRO A 186 -6.87 3.08 -10.29
N HIS A 187 -7.21 3.47 -11.52
CA HIS A 187 -8.42 4.24 -11.77
C HIS A 187 -9.68 3.55 -11.23
N GLY A 188 -10.54 4.31 -10.55
CA GLY A 188 -11.79 3.79 -9.96
C GLY A 188 -11.64 3.12 -8.60
N LEU A 189 -10.42 2.84 -8.12
CA LEU A 189 -10.20 2.30 -6.78
C LEU A 189 -9.99 3.44 -5.77
N SER A 190 -10.68 3.36 -4.63
CA SER A 190 -10.51 4.29 -3.52
C SER A 190 -10.47 3.53 -2.19
N LEU A 191 -9.60 3.96 -1.29
CA LEU A 191 -9.46 3.40 0.05
C LEU A 191 -10.08 4.34 1.08
N LYS A 192 -10.82 3.78 2.03
CA LYS A 192 -11.39 4.56 3.14
C LYS A 192 -10.38 4.67 4.29
N PRO A 193 -10.29 5.81 4.98
CA PRO A 193 -9.48 5.91 6.20
C PRO A 193 -9.87 4.85 7.24
N GLY A 194 -8.90 4.34 7.98
CA GLY A 194 -9.12 3.36 9.05
C GLY A 194 -9.18 1.90 8.59
N ILE A 195 -9.10 1.60 7.29
CA ILE A 195 -8.94 0.22 6.83
C ILE A 195 -7.47 -0.20 6.88
N HIS A 196 -7.23 -1.47 7.23
CA HIS A 196 -5.93 -2.13 7.18
C HIS A 196 -5.81 -2.84 5.84
N VAL A 197 -4.75 -2.56 5.11
CA VAL A 197 -4.55 -3.03 3.74
C VAL A 197 -3.16 -3.56 3.54
N ARG A 198 -3.04 -4.48 2.57
CA ARG A 198 -1.78 -4.89 1.96
C ARG A 198 -1.78 -4.43 0.51
N VAL A 199 -0.71 -3.78 0.08
CA VAL A 199 -0.62 -3.15 -1.25
C VAL A 199 0.71 -3.51 -1.87
N LEU A 200 0.69 -4.06 -3.08
CA LEU A 200 1.86 -4.30 -3.90
C LEU A 200 1.96 -3.21 -4.96
N GLY A 201 3.10 -2.54 -5.06
CA GLY A 201 3.33 -1.49 -6.06
C GLY A 201 4.81 -1.25 -6.33
N ILE A 202 5.09 -0.49 -7.37
CA ILE A 202 6.46 -0.05 -7.68
C ILE A 202 6.80 1.15 -6.81
N ALA A 203 7.85 1.02 -6.00
CA ALA A 203 8.32 2.09 -5.13
C ALA A 203 9.11 3.16 -5.90
N ARG A 204 8.90 4.43 -5.53
CA ARG A 204 9.68 5.58 -5.95
C ARG A 204 10.09 6.38 -4.72
N LEU A 205 11.38 6.60 -4.59
CA LEU A 205 11.97 7.32 -3.46
C LEU A 205 12.11 8.79 -3.84
N TYR A 206 11.15 9.60 -3.38
CA TYR A 206 11.20 11.06 -3.44
C TYR A 206 11.42 11.61 -2.02
N SER A 207 11.02 12.84 -1.75
CA SER A 207 10.93 13.37 -0.37
C SER A 207 9.95 12.57 0.52
N THR A 208 9.05 11.81 -0.08
CA THR A 208 8.14 10.86 0.55
C THR A 208 8.16 9.58 -0.29
N ILE A 209 8.17 8.41 0.35
CA ILE A 209 8.10 7.14 -0.35
C ILE A 209 6.74 7.02 -1.03
N THR A 210 6.76 6.75 -2.32
CA THR A 210 5.57 6.68 -3.15
C THR A 210 5.47 5.31 -3.82
N LEU A 211 4.30 4.68 -3.77
CA LEU A 211 3.99 3.43 -4.44
C LEU A 211 3.03 3.68 -5.59
N TYR A 212 3.32 3.10 -6.74
CA TYR A 212 2.44 3.08 -7.91
C TYR A 212 1.89 1.66 -8.08
N VAL A 213 0.57 1.54 -7.97
CA VAL A 213 -0.15 0.26 -8.04
C VAL A 213 -0.74 0.11 -9.43
N ASP A 214 -0.44 -1.00 -10.11
CA ASP A 214 -0.87 -1.22 -11.49
C ASP A 214 -2.28 -1.81 -11.59
N SER A 215 -2.66 -2.68 -10.65
CA SER A 215 -3.92 -3.42 -10.68
C SER A 215 -4.67 -3.36 -9.36
N SER A 216 -6.00 -3.41 -9.40
CA SER A 216 -6.82 -3.55 -8.19
C SER A 216 -6.58 -4.87 -7.43
N GLU A 217 -6.10 -5.90 -8.11
CA GLU A 217 -5.72 -7.20 -7.50
C GLU A 217 -4.49 -7.08 -6.61
N ASP A 218 -3.67 -6.05 -6.82
CA ASP A 218 -2.49 -5.75 -6.00
C ASP A 218 -2.85 -5.07 -4.66
N VAL A 219 -4.16 -4.86 -4.39
CA VAL A 219 -4.66 -4.25 -3.15
C VAL A 219 -5.59 -5.22 -2.44
N VAL A 220 -5.19 -5.63 -1.24
CA VAL A 220 -5.96 -6.56 -0.40
C VAL A 220 -6.37 -5.86 0.88
N VAL A 221 -7.67 -5.82 1.18
CA VAL A 221 -8.18 -5.34 2.46
C VAL A 221 -8.06 -6.45 3.49
N LEU A 222 -7.31 -6.20 4.56
CA LEU A 222 -7.06 -7.16 5.65
C LEU A 222 -8.07 -7.00 6.79
N GLY A 223 -8.70 -5.82 6.91
CA GLY A 223 -9.65 -5.52 7.96
C GLY A 223 -9.73 -4.03 8.29
N THR A 224 -10.02 -3.73 9.55
CA THR A 224 -10.08 -2.38 10.09
C THR A 224 -8.97 -2.17 11.13
N ALA A 225 -8.59 -0.90 11.35
CA ALA A 225 -7.62 -0.52 12.36
C ALA A 225 -8.08 -0.93 13.77
N GLU A 226 -7.12 -1.29 14.62
CA GLU A 226 -7.37 -1.71 16.00
C GLU A 226 -7.94 -0.56 16.83
N LYS A 227 -8.94 -0.85 17.69
CA LYS A 227 -9.54 0.12 18.60
C LYS A 227 -8.82 0.12 19.94
N LYS A 228 -8.48 1.31 20.45
CA LYS A 228 -7.85 1.51 21.77
C LYS A 228 -8.35 2.77 22.45
N PRO A 229 -8.35 2.83 23.79
CA PRO A 229 -8.61 4.07 24.51
C PRO A 229 -7.68 5.20 24.05
N ILE A 230 -8.18 6.45 24.03
CA ILE A 230 -7.47 7.63 23.49
C ILE A 230 -6.07 7.84 24.09
N ASN A 231 -5.87 7.51 25.36
CA ASN A 231 -4.60 7.62 26.06
C ASN A 231 -3.55 6.56 25.64
N LEU A 232 -3.99 5.46 25.03
CA LEU A 232 -3.14 4.35 24.59
C LEU A 232 -3.01 4.25 23.07
N ALA A 233 -3.99 4.79 22.32
CA ALA A 233 -4.02 4.68 20.88
C ALA A 233 -2.79 5.34 20.23
N LYS A 234 -2.18 4.66 19.26
CA LYS A 234 -1.05 5.11 18.44
C LYS A 234 -1.53 5.58 17.06
N VAL A 235 -0.64 6.20 16.28
CA VAL A 235 -0.93 6.56 14.87
C VAL A 235 -1.33 5.32 14.09
N GLY A 236 -2.43 5.42 13.33
CA GLY A 236 -3.00 4.30 12.59
C GLY A 236 -4.02 3.47 13.37
N GLU A 237 -4.19 3.69 14.68
CA GLU A 237 -5.21 3.01 15.50
C GLU A 237 -6.47 3.88 15.65
N VAL A 238 -7.60 3.27 15.95
CA VAL A 238 -8.86 3.97 16.25
C VAL A 238 -8.91 4.26 17.74
N ALA A 239 -8.77 5.55 18.08
CA ALA A 239 -8.89 6.04 19.43
C ALA A 239 -10.37 6.09 19.85
N THR A 240 -10.71 5.55 21.02
CA THR A 240 -12.04 5.58 21.60
C THR A 240 -12.05 6.40 22.87
N GLY A 241 -13.14 7.14 23.11
CA GLY A 241 -13.29 7.93 24.33
C GLY A 241 -14.62 8.65 24.42
N GLU A 242 -14.86 9.22 25.62
CA GLU A 242 -15.97 10.14 25.88
C GLU A 242 -15.40 11.39 26.56
N CYS A 243 -15.47 12.55 25.90
CA CYS A 243 -14.77 13.75 26.33
C CYS A 243 -15.63 15.00 26.13
N LEU A 244 -15.36 16.01 26.96
CA LEU A 244 -15.99 17.32 26.87
C LEU A 244 -15.36 18.15 25.75
N VAL A 245 -16.19 18.79 24.94
CA VAL A 245 -15.78 19.76 23.93
C VAL A 245 -15.45 21.08 24.61
N VAL A 246 -14.19 21.46 24.67
CA VAL A 246 -13.74 22.72 25.28
C VAL A 246 -13.62 23.86 24.26
N LYS A 247 -13.58 23.54 22.97
CA LYS A 247 -13.63 24.51 21.88
C LYS A 247 -14.21 23.87 20.63
N ALA A 248 -15.21 24.50 20.04
CA ALA A 248 -15.79 24.14 18.76
C ALA A 248 -15.44 25.19 17.70
N THR A 249 -15.14 24.73 16.49
CA THR A 249 -14.97 25.57 15.29
C THR A 249 -15.70 24.90 14.13
N SER A 250 -15.86 25.59 13.00
CA SER A 250 -16.47 25.00 11.80
C SER A 250 -15.66 23.83 11.21
N ARG A 251 -14.40 23.63 11.61
CA ARG A 251 -13.49 22.62 11.04
C ARG A 251 -13.09 21.51 11.98
N TYR A 252 -13.00 21.79 13.28
CA TYR A 252 -12.52 20.83 14.28
C TYR A 252 -13.04 21.14 15.67
N LEU A 253 -13.01 20.12 16.52
CA LEU A 253 -13.27 20.22 17.96
C LEU A 253 -11.97 20.06 18.73
N THR A 254 -11.84 20.76 19.86
CA THR A 254 -10.82 20.51 20.88
C THR A 254 -11.50 19.84 22.05
N LEU A 255 -10.93 18.74 22.53
CA LEU A 255 -11.47 17.91 23.62
C LEU A 255 -10.60 18.08 24.87
N ASN A 256 -11.19 17.92 26.05
CA ASN A 256 -10.46 18.06 27.33
C ASN A 256 -9.53 16.88 27.64
N CYS A 257 -9.70 15.75 26.98
CA CYS A 257 -8.97 14.50 27.23
C CYS A 257 -7.73 14.31 26.34
N THR A 258 -7.50 15.20 25.36
CA THR A 258 -6.37 15.09 24.43
C THR A 258 -5.98 16.45 23.85
N ASN A 259 -4.72 16.59 23.48
CA ASN A 259 -4.24 17.76 22.74
C ASN A 259 -4.48 17.68 21.21
N LEU A 260 -4.99 16.53 20.71
CA LEU A 260 -5.29 16.34 19.31
C LEU A 260 -6.64 16.97 18.95
N ARG A 261 -6.73 17.54 17.75
CA ARG A 261 -7.97 18.10 17.22
C ARG A 261 -8.79 17.00 16.56
N LEU A 262 -10.10 16.96 16.87
CA LEU A 262 -11.05 16.04 16.24
C LEU A 262 -11.68 16.71 15.01
N TYR A 263 -11.53 16.10 13.85
CA TYR A 263 -12.08 16.52 12.55
C TYR A 263 -13.20 15.57 12.11
N GLY A 264 -14.06 16.05 11.22
CA GLY A 264 -15.11 15.23 10.61
C GLY A 264 -16.38 15.08 11.46
N PHE A 265 -16.50 15.86 12.56
CA PHE A 265 -17.69 15.91 13.40
C PHE A 265 -17.95 17.33 13.92
N THR A 266 -19.20 17.66 14.15
CA THR A 266 -19.62 18.96 14.68
C THR A 266 -20.37 18.78 15.99
N ALA A 267 -20.01 19.57 16.99
CA ALA A 267 -20.67 19.66 18.30
C ALA A 267 -20.43 21.07 18.83
N ARG A 268 -21.17 21.45 19.90
CA ARG A 268 -21.01 22.77 20.52
C ARG A 268 -20.04 22.69 21.69
N THR A 269 -19.40 23.79 22.00
CA THR A 269 -18.61 23.94 23.23
C THR A 269 -19.45 23.60 24.43
N GLY A 270 -19.00 22.67 25.28
CA GLY A 270 -19.76 22.17 26.46
C GLY A 270 -20.50 20.84 26.24
N ASP A 271 -20.64 20.38 25.00
CA ASP A 271 -21.17 19.05 24.75
C ASP A 271 -20.16 17.98 25.16
N THR A 272 -20.65 16.83 25.64
CA THR A 272 -19.82 15.62 25.81
C THR A 272 -20.00 14.74 24.60
N VAL A 273 -18.87 14.38 23.97
CA VAL A 273 -18.81 13.59 22.73
C VAL A 273 -18.19 12.25 23.02
N ARG A 274 -18.88 11.17 22.65
CA ARG A 274 -18.32 9.84 22.50
C ARG A 274 -17.82 9.72 21.08
N PHE A 275 -16.61 9.16 20.91
CA PHE A 275 -16.00 9.04 19.59
C PHE A 275 -15.22 7.74 19.42
N GLU A 276 -15.24 7.26 18.20
CA GLU A 276 -14.27 6.35 17.59
C GLU A 276 -13.59 7.15 16.47
N ALA A 277 -12.33 7.47 16.64
CA ALA A 277 -11.62 8.36 15.72
C ALA A 277 -10.25 7.80 15.33
N LEU A 278 -9.96 7.77 14.05
CA LEU A 278 -8.64 7.35 13.54
C LEU A 278 -7.58 8.35 14.00
N ARG A 279 -6.59 7.86 14.73
CA ARG A 279 -5.45 8.67 15.17
C ARG A 279 -4.45 8.86 14.03
N ARG A 280 -4.27 10.10 13.62
CA ARG A 280 -3.24 10.58 12.71
C ARG A 280 -2.09 11.20 13.51
N LYS A 281 -0.99 11.56 12.85
CA LYS A 281 0.18 12.17 13.55
C LYS A 281 -0.17 13.36 14.44
N SER A 282 -1.02 14.27 13.96
CA SER A 282 -1.35 15.53 14.65
C SER A 282 -2.84 15.74 14.90
N SER A 283 -3.69 14.76 14.60
CA SER A 283 -5.15 14.91 14.67
C SER A 283 -5.87 13.59 14.84
N LEU A 284 -7.16 13.69 15.11
CA LEU A 284 -8.15 12.62 15.12
C LEU A 284 -9.12 12.85 13.97
N LEU A 285 -9.45 11.81 13.21
CA LEU A 285 -10.54 11.82 12.23
C LEU A 285 -11.71 11.02 12.77
N CYS A 286 -12.84 11.64 12.97
CA CYS A 286 -14.07 10.95 13.39
C CYS A 286 -14.45 9.86 12.39
N MET A 287 -14.61 8.65 12.88
CA MET A 287 -15.12 7.49 12.17
C MET A 287 -16.57 7.23 12.59
N ASP A 288 -16.83 7.29 13.90
CA ASP A 288 -18.14 7.21 14.53
C ASP A 288 -18.15 8.12 15.76
N CYS A 289 -18.99 9.16 15.75
CA CYS A 289 -19.04 10.15 16.81
C CYS A 289 -20.49 10.53 17.11
N SER A 290 -20.76 10.77 18.39
CA SER A 290 -22.09 11.20 18.85
C SER A 290 -22.00 12.09 20.08
N VAL A 291 -22.93 13.02 20.20
CA VAL A 291 -23.13 13.79 21.45
C VAL A 291 -23.89 12.93 22.44
N THR A 292 -23.27 12.60 23.57
CA THR A 292 -23.86 11.80 24.64
C THR A 292 -24.53 12.65 25.70
N LYS A 293 -23.96 13.83 26.00
CA LYS A 293 -24.50 14.79 26.94
C LYS A 293 -24.43 16.19 26.32
N PRO A 294 -25.60 16.80 26.01
CA PRO A 294 -25.63 18.15 25.50
C PRO A 294 -25.23 19.16 26.58
N ARG A 295 -24.64 20.29 26.17
CA ARG A 295 -24.11 21.33 27.05
C ARG A 295 -25.11 21.93 28.03
N GLU A 296 -26.42 21.88 27.72
CA GLU A 296 -27.51 22.37 28.58
C GLU A 296 -27.58 21.60 29.89
N GLY A 297 -27.12 20.35 29.93
CA GLY A 297 -27.08 19.52 31.16
C GLY A 297 -25.93 19.85 32.11
N LEU A 298 -24.99 20.73 31.74
CA LEU A 298 -23.93 21.15 32.65
C LEU A 298 -24.46 21.95 33.84
N PRO A 299 -24.03 21.68 35.08
CA PRO A 299 -24.43 22.44 36.24
C PRO A 299 -23.93 23.90 36.15
N ASN A 300 -24.62 24.82 36.82
CA ASN A 300 -24.17 26.20 36.93
C ASN A 300 -22.94 26.28 37.86
N GLY A 301 -21.82 26.55 37.28
CA GLY A 301 -20.50 26.61 37.95
C GLY A 301 -20.11 27.99 38.49
N ILE A 302 -21.00 28.99 38.50
CA ILE A 302 -20.66 30.39 38.86
C ILE A 302 -20.00 30.51 40.25
N CYS A 303 -20.38 29.63 41.20
CA CYS A 303 -19.76 29.57 42.52
C CYS A 303 -18.54 28.63 42.62
N SER A 304 -18.21 27.89 41.57
CA SER A 304 -17.17 26.85 41.56
C SER A 304 -15.89 27.31 40.84
N PHE A 305 -15.44 28.52 41.19
CA PHE A 305 -14.25 29.10 40.56
C PHE A 305 -13.04 28.20 40.74
N ARG A 306 -12.47 27.78 39.61
CA ARG A 306 -11.16 27.12 39.52
C ARG A 306 -10.45 27.61 38.26
N ASP A 307 -9.35 28.34 38.43
CA ASP A 307 -8.62 28.94 37.30
C ASP A 307 -8.27 27.89 36.23
N GLY A 308 -8.48 28.22 34.96
CA GLY A 308 -8.24 27.34 33.82
C GLY A 308 -9.30 26.23 33.62
N SER A 309 -10.26 26.05 34.52
CA SER A 309 -11.32 25.04 34.36
C SER A 309 -12.43 25.51 33.42
N PHE A 310 -12.95 24.56 32.59
CA PHE A 310 -14.11 24.78 31.76
C PHE A 310 -15.41 24.66 32.61
N ALA A 311 -16.38 25.57 32.39
CA ALA A 311 -17.65 25.53 33.07
C ALA A 311 -18.78 26.15 32.23
N ARG A 312 -20.01 25.93 32.67
CA ARG A 312 -21.20 26.73 32.32
C ARG A 312 -21.45 27.69 33.47
N ILE A 313 -21.60 28.98 33.19
CA ILE A 313 -22.13 29.96 34.17
C ILE A 313 -23.48 30.46 33.71
N SER A 314 -24.40 30.69 34.67
CA SER A 314 -25.70 31.27 34.39
C SER A 314 -26.08 32.23 35.51
N GLY A 315 -26.55 33.41 35.15
CA GLY A 315 -26.88 34.45 36.09
C GLY A 315 -27.49 35.69 35.41
N ARG A 316 -27.60 36.75 36.18
CA ARG A 316 -28.09 38.07 35.72
C ARG A 316 -26.93 39.06 35.65
N VAL A 317 -26.90 39.86 34.60
CA VAL A 317 -25.93 40.96 34.43
C VAL A 317 -26.26 42.08 35.42
N VAL A 318 -25.31 42.39 36.30
CA VAL A 318 -25.42 43.50 37.27
C VAL A 318 -25.01 44.83 36.63
N TRP A 319 -23.91 44.84 35.92
CA TRP A 319 -23.42 45.98 35.18
C TRP A 319 -22.54 45.51 34.00
N VAL A 320 -22.42 46.42 32.99
CA VAL A 320 -21.58 46.20 31.80
C VAL A 320 -20.71 47.43 31.59
N LYS A 321 -19.44 47.21 31.24
CA LYS A 321 -18.51 48.27 30.84
C LYS A 321 -17.83 47.88 29.52
N ILE A 322 -18.06 48.66 28.49
CA ILE A 322 -17.41 48.52 27.20
C ILE A 322 -16.32 49.60 27.05
N TYR A 323 -15.14 49.21 26.67
CA TYR A 323 -13.99 50.10 26.44
C TYR A 323 -13.92 50.54 24.98
N ARG A 324 -13.20 51.65 24.72
CA ARG A 324 -13.05 52.24 23.34
C ARG A 324 -12.51 51.25 22.29
N ASN A 325 -11.76 50.25 22.69
CA ASN A 325 -11.22 49.21 21.80
C ASN A 325 -12.22 48.05 21.56
N GLY A 326 -13.46 48.19 21.99
CA GLY A 326 -14.51 47.16 21.84
C GLY A 326 -14.42 46.01 22.85
N PHE A 327 -13.42 45.97 23.71
CA PHE A 327 -13.38 45.01 24.81
C PHE A 327 -14.42 45.37 25.88
N GLY A 328 -15.17 44.39 26.35
CA GLY A 328 -16.13 44.59 27.42
C GLY A 328 -15.90 43.69 28.61
N ILE A 329 -16.45 44.10 29.74
CA ILE A 329 -16.55 43.32 30.97
C ILE A 329 -17.97 43.48 31.52
N ALA A 330 -18.62 42.36 31.84
CA ALA A 330 -19.90 42.35 32.56
C ALA A 330 -19.74 41.63 33.88
N ASN A 331 -20.38 42.13 34.94
CA ASN A 331 -20.49 41.41 36.20
C ASN A 331 -21.75 40.56 36.16
N VAL A 332 -21.63 39.25 36.28
CA VAL A 332 -22.73 38.27 36.27
C VAL A 332 -22.88 37.68 37.65
N THR A 333 -24.10 37.63 38.18
CA THR A 333 -24.41 37.05 39.49
C THR A 333 -25.61 36.09 39.42
N ASN A 334 -25.57 35.06 40.25
CA ASN A 334 -26.73 34.19 40.52
C ASN A 334 -27.46 34.52 41.84
N GLY A 335 -27.12 35.67 42.44
CA GLY A 335 -27.61 36.10 43.77
C GLY A 335 -26.68 35.71 44.92
N THR A 336 -25.93 34.62 44.81
CA THR A 336 -25.00 34.14 45.84
C THR A 336 -23.54 34.45 45.47
N CYS A 337 -23.14 34.16 44.26
CA CYS A 337 -21.80 34.37 43.73
C CYS A 337 -21.81 35.30 42.51
N SER A 338 -20.68 35.93 42.23
CA SER A 338 -20.52 36.74 41.04
C SER A 338 -19.14 36.51 40.38
N VAL A 339 -19.12 36.70 39.05
CA VAL A 339 -17.92 36.53 38.22
C VAL A 339 -17.88 37.63 37.15
N LEU A 340 -16.67 38.06 36.81
CA LEU A 340 -16.45 39.01 35.71
C LEU A 340 -16.42 38.29 34.37
N LEU A 341 -17.45 38.42 33.54
CA LEU A 341 -17.51 37.88 32.18
C LEU A 341 -16.70 38.79 31.24
N LYS A 342 -15.65 38.27 30.64
CA LYS A 342 -14.87 38.97 29.63
C LYS A 342 -15.56 38.89 28.28
N LEU A 343 -15.70 40.04 27.61
CA LEU A 343 -16.32 40.21 26.31
C LEU A 343 -15.28 40.73 25.33
N PRO A 344 -14.43 39.87 24.72
CA PRO A 344 -13.52 40.31 23.68
C PRO A 344 -14.30 40.94 22.51
N SER A 345 -13.76 42.01 21.92
CA SER A 345 -14.41 42.73 20.78
C SER A 345 -14.80 41.81 19.62
N ARG A 346 -14.02 40.75 19.37
CA ARG A 346 -14.29 39.75 18.33
C ARG A 346 -15.59 38.97 18.52
N LEU A 347 -16.21 38.97 19.71
CA LEU A 347 -17.46 38.25 19.95
C LEU A 347 -18.66 38.97 19.36
N ASN A 348 -18.56 40.29 19.11
CA ASN A 348 -19.62 41.16 18.59
C ASN A 348 -20.95 40.97 19.35
N VAL A 349 -20.88 40.88 20.67
CA VAL A 349 -22.01 40.66 21.56
C VAL A 349 -22.23 41.90 22.44
N SER A 350 -23.46 42.37 22.53
CA SER A 350 -23.87 43.40 23.46
C SER A 350 -24.71 42.76 24.57
N LEU A 351 -24.40 43.09 25.82
CA LEU A 351 -25.19 42.74 27.00
C LEU A 351 -25.76 43.98 27.62
N THR A 352 -26.96 43.85 28.22
CA THR A 352 -27.60 44.95 28.95
C THR A 352 -27.71 44.58 30.42
N GLU A 353 -27.83 45.59 31.30
CA GLU A 353 -28.06 45.38 32.73
C GLU A 353 -29.40 44.71 32.97
N ASN A 354 -29.47 43.87 33.99
CA ASN A 354 -30.60 43.01 34.35
C ASN A 354 -30.92 41.89 33.36
N GLU A 355 -30.17 41.73 32.30
CA GLU A 355 -30.32 40.63 31.32
C GLU A 355 -29.86 39.29 31.90
N SER A 356 -30.62 38.22 31.63
CA SER A 356 -30.21 36.86 31.98
C SER A 356 -29.18 36.38 30.93
N VAL A 357 -28.08 35.83 31.42
CA VAL A 357 -27.00 35.33 30.57
C VAL A 357 -26.59 33.93 30.97
N THR A 358 -26.33 33.08 29.97
CA THR A 358 -25.67 31.80 30.14
C THR A 358 -24.43 31.78 29.25
N ALA A 359 -23.32 31.40 29.82
CA ALA A 359 -22.07 31.35 29.08
C ALA A 359 -21.34 30.03 29.33
N TYR A 360 -20.65 29.53 28.28
CA TYR A 360 -19.79 28.34 28.26
C TYR A 360 -18.36 28.77 27.98
N GLY A 361 -17.41 28.43 28.87
CA GLY A 361 -16.04 28.91 28.71
C GLY A 361 -15.15 28.50 29.88
N PHE A 362 -14.13 29.30 30.12
CA PHE A 362 -13.08 29.00 31.08
C PHE A 362 -13.07 30.04 32.22
N PHE A 363 -12.91 29.56 33.44
CA PHE A 363 -12.51 30.44 34.52
C PHE A 363 -11.11 30.98 34.33
N THR A 364 -10.90 32.23 34.69
CA THR A 364 -9.63 32.96 34.60
C THR A 364 -9.60 34.06 35.65
N THR A 365 -8.55 34.83 35.74
CA THR A 365 -8.50 36.02 36.56
C THR A 365 -8.44 37.28 35.70
N TYR A 366 -9.00 38.36 36.22
CA TYR A 366 -8.86 39.69 35.67
C TYR A 366 -8.59 40.70 36.80
N ARG A 367 -7.42 41.30 36.82
CA ARG A 367 -6.94 42.23 37.89
C ARG A 367 -7.16 41.63 39.28
N GLY A 368 -6.76 40.36 39.46
CA GLY A 368 -6.84 39.65 40.74
C GLY A 368 -8.25 39.17 41.15
N LYS A 369 -9.29 39.41 40.32
CA LYS A 369 -10.67 38.98 40.62
C LYS A 369 -11.07 37.76 39.73
N PRO A 370 -11.93 36.85 40.23
CA PRO A 370 -12.50 35.78 39.42
C PRO A 370 -13.13 36.33 38.14
N ALA A 371 -12.77 35.75 37.03
CA ALA A 371 -13.31 36.11 35.71
C ALA A 371 -13.65 34.88 34.91
N PHE A 372 -14.43 35.06 33.86
CA PHE A 372 -14.88 34.01 32.95
C PHE A 372 -14.69 34.48 31.52
N GLN A 373 -14.12 33.63 30.68
CA GLN A 373 -13.83 33.93 29.28
C GLN A 373 -14.53 32.95 28.36
N VAL A 374 -15.27 33.47 27.39
CA VAL A 374 -15.89 32.71 26.28
C VAL A 374 -15.01 32.77 25.05
N ASN A 375 -15.05 31.74 24.21
CA ASN A 375 -14.25 31.63 23.02
C ASN A 375 -14.97 32.13 21.75
N SER A 376 -16.30 31.97 21.68
CA SER A 376 -17.15 32.35 20.54
C SER A 376 -18.41 33.07 21.03
N GLY A 377 -19.03 33.85 20.15
CA GLY A 377 -20.37 34.43 20.40
C GLY A 377 -21.44 33.37 20.63
N ASP A 378 -21.32 32.21 19.98
CA ASP A 378 -22.24 31.08 20.13
C ASP A 378 -22.17 30.40 21.52
N ASP A 379 -21.09 30.68 22.27
CA ASP A 379 -20.88 30.20 23.64
C ASP A 379 -21.51 31.14 24.69
N LEU A 380 -22.16 32.22 24.24
CA LEU A 380 -22.81 33.20 25.07
C LEU A 380 -24.26 33.38 24.64
N CYS A 381 -25.17 33.02 25.54
CA CYS A 381 -26.61 33.18 25.35
C CYS A 381 -27.12 34.33 26.20
N SER A 382 -27.88 35.22 25.61
CA SER A 382 -28.51 36.34 26.31
C SER A 382 -30.04 36.36 26.09
N GLY A 383 -30.81 36.62 27.15
CA GLY A 383 -32.26 36.59 27.09
C GLY A 383 -32.82 35.21 26.70
N ARG A 384 -33.70 35.18 25.70
CA ARG A 384 -34.35 33.95 25.18
C ARG A 384 -33.55 33.25 24.07
N ARG A 385 -32.37 33.77 23.73
CA ARG A 385 -31.52 33.21 22.65
C ARG A 385 -30.49 32.27 23.24
N CYS A 386 -30.78 31.00 23.33
CA CYS A 386 -29.87 29.88 23.44
C CYS A 386 -30.17 28.83 22.40
#